data_03139aeb439accef0a10f315fde3ebca
#
_entry.id   03139aeb439accef0a10f315fde3ebca
#
_cell.length_a   1.000
_cell.length_b   1.000
_cell.length_c   1.000
_cell.angle_alpha   90.00
_cell.angle_beta   90.00
_cell.angle_gamma   90.00
#
_symmetry.space_group_name_H-M   'P 1'
#
loop_
_entity.id
_entity.type
_entity.pdbx_description
1 polymer ?
#
loop_
_entity_poly.entity_id
_entity_poly.type
_entity_poly.pdbx_seq_one_letter_code
_entity_poly.pdbx_strand_id
1 'polypeptide(L)'
;MTVAPFQRPLRLSLLLVLAIAVTGLSSPANAAAKGKSARRAETSLKRIQRTVAIIDAEARTPEGEDAVVKRLSAQLRVSEETLRAKRDTWGLGYGEIAMAYGFAGASRTGKTPDDVVAMRSSGTDWTDIAKDLGVKVDTVAKRMRRHVGPKTPR
;
A
#
# COMPACT_ATOMS: atom_id res chain seq x y z
N MET A 1 53.66 -30.60 46.32
CA MET A 1 52.19 -30.63 46.45
C MET A 1 51.62 -30.75 45.08
N THR A 2 51.25 -31.96 44.70
CA THR A 2 50.86 -32.35 43.34
C THR A 2 49.33 -32.43 43.28
N VAL A 3 48.67 -31.61 42.48
CA VAL A 3 47.22 -31.69 42.28
C VAL A 3 46.97 -32.37 40.94
N ALA A 4 46.31 -33.54 41.04
CA ALA A 4 45.97 -34.37 39.88
C ALA A 4 44.79 -33.77 39.08
N PRO A 5 44.75 -33.94 37.73
CA PRO A 5 43.64 -33.49 36.91
C PRO A 5 42.47 -34.51 36.96
N PHE A 6 41.29 -34.02 37.25
CA PHE A 6 40.02 -34.76 37.26
C PHE A 6 39.50 -34.96 35.83
N GLN A 7 39.66 -36.15 35.27
CA GLN A 7 39.09 -36.53 33.97
C GLN A 7 37.63 -36.92 34.14
N ARG A 8 36.73 -36.22 33.50
CA ARG A 8 35.31 -36.58 33.34
C ARG A 8 35.10 -37.32 32.01
N PRO A 9 34.44 -38.48 32.02
CA PRO A 9 34.17 -39.25 30.80
C PRO A 9 33.07 -38.55 29.94
N LEU A 10 33.34 -38.40 28.63
CA LEU A 10 32.35 -38.04 27.62
C LEU A 10 31.28 -39.13 27.55
N ARG A 11 30.07 -38.80 27.98
CA ARG A 11 28.89 -39.58 27.62
C ARG A 11 28.39 -39.14 26.27
N LEU A 12 28.63 -39.93 25.25
CA LEU A 12 28.11 -39.83 23.92
C LEU A 12 26.62 -40.17 23.96
N SER A 13 25.77 -39.17 24.13
CA SER A 13 24.31 -39.32 23.96
C SER A 13 23.96 -39.11 22.50
N LEU A 14 23.78 -40.22 21.79
CA LEU A 14 23.28 -40.28 20.43
C LEU A 14 21.80 -39.91 20.44
N LEU A 15 21.49 -38.62 20.30
CA LEU A 15 20.13 -38.14 20.07
C LEU A 15 19.81 -38.28 18.58
N LEU A 16 19.04 -39.31 18.27
CA LEU A 16 18.41 -39.53 16.98
C LEU A 16 17.36 -38.45 16.77
N VAL A 17 17.72 -37.35 16.08
CA VAL A 17 16.77 -36.32 15.64
C VAL A 17 16.02 -36.85 14.45
N LEU A 18 14.80 -37.34 14.70
CA LEU A 18 13.84 -37.70 13.65
C LEU A 18 13.34 -36.39 13.03
N ALA A 19 13.98 -35.95 11.94
CA ALA A 19 13.51 -34.82 11.12
C ALA A 19 12.24 -35.24 10.37
N ILE A 20 11.08 -34.90 10.92
CA ILE A 20 9.79 -34.96 10.18
C ILE A 20 9.83 -33.81 9.18
N ALA A 21 10.22 -34.09 7.96
CA ALA A 21 10.05 -33.19 6.82
C ALA A 21 8.55 -33.09 6.54
N VAL A 22 7.88 -32.09 7.14
CA VAL A 22 6.56 -31.67 6.72
C VAL A 22 6.72 -30.94 5.38
N THR A 23 6.74 -31.71 4.30
CA THR A 23 6.57 -31.18 2.96
C THR A 23 5.14 -30.66 2.85
N GLY A 24 4.97 -29.35 3.14
CA GLY A 24 3.71 -28.65 2.89
C GLY A 24 3.39 -28.71 1.40
N LEU A 25 2.57 -29.68 0.99
CA LEU A 25 1.94 -29.67 -0.33
C LEU A 25 1.03 -28.44 -0.40
N SER A 26 1.57 -27.33 -0.88
CA SER A 26 0.76 -26.16 -1.26
C SER A 26 -0.09 -26.59 -2.45
N SER A 27 -1.39 -26.73 -2.23
CA SER A 27 -2.36 -27.15 -3.27
C SER A 27 -2.24 -26.22 -4.48
N PRO A 28 -2.15 -26.75 -5.72
CA PRO A 28 -2.00 -25.95 -6.94
C PRO A 28 -3.15 -24.95 -7.13
N ALA A 29 -4.33 -25.24 -6.58
CA ALA A 29 -5.47 -24.32 -6.54
C ALA A 29 -5.17 -23.02 -5.75
N ASN A 30 -4.39 -23.09 -4.69
CA ASN A 30 -4.05 -21.94 -3.87
C ASN A 30 -3.01 -21.03 -4.56
N ALA A 31 -2.07 -21.61 -5.29
CA ALA A 31 -1.10 -20.88 -6.11
C ALA A 31 -1.78 -20.13 -7.28
N ALA A 32 -2.73 -20.77 -7.96
CA ALA A 32 -3.50 -20.17 -9.05
C ALA A 32 -4.40 -19.01 -8.55
N ALA A 33 -5.04 -19.16 -7.38
CA ALA A 33 -5.86 -18.11 -6.77
C ALA A 33 -5.00 -16.91 -6.37
N LYS A 34 -3.82 -17.11 -5.81
CA LYS A 34 -2.85 -16.07 -5.45
C LYS A 34 -2.35 -15.31 -6.69
N GLY A 35 -2.08 -16.02 -7.79
CA GLY A 35 -1.69 -15.41 -9.07
C GLY A 35 -2.79 -14.54 -9.69
N LYS A 36 -4.05 -14.98 -9.67
CA LYS A 36 -5.20 -14.19 -10.15
C LYS A 36 -5.42 -12.93 -9.30
N SER A 37 -5.27 -13.02 -7.98
CA SER A 37 -5.39 -11.88 -7.06
C SER A 37 -4.29 -10.84 -7.32
N ALA A 38 -3.04 -11.25 -7.50
CA ALA A 38 -1.92 -10.36 -7.79
C ALA A 38 -2.12 -9.62 -9.13
N ARG A 39 -2.47 -10.31 -10.21
CA ARG A 39 -2.77 -9.70 -11.51
C ARG A 39 -3.93 -8.70 -11.44
N ARG A 40 -4.95 -9.00 -10.66
CA ARG A 40 -6.08 -8.10 -10.44
C ARG A 40 -5.67 -6.83 -9.69
N ALA A 41 -4.83 -6.97 -8.67
CA ALA A 41 -4.28 -5.84 -7.92
C ALA A 41 -3.43 -4.94 -8.83
N GLU A 42 -2.55 -5.52 -9.64
CA GLU A 42 -1.73 -4.79 -10.62
C GLU A 42 -2.58 -4.02 -11.64
N THR A 43 -3.60 -4.68 -12.22
CA THR A 43 -4.52 -4.01 -13.16
C THR A 43 -5.26 -2.86 -12.49
N SER A 44 -5.66 -3.02 -11.25
CA SER A 44 -6.35 -1.97 -10.47
C SER A 44 -5.41 -0.81 -10.15
N LEU A 45 -4.14 -1.09 -9.83
CA LEU A 45 -3.13 -0.06 -9.60
C LEU A 45 -2.87 0.77 -10.87
N LYS A 46 -2.73 0.12 -12.04
CA LYS A 46 -2.61 0.82 -13.34
C LYS A 46 -3.80 1.76 -13.60
N ARG A 47 -5.03 1.37 -13.20
CA ARG A 47 -6.21 2.24 -13.31
C ARG A 47 -6.12 3.44 -12.37
N ILE A 48 -5.67 3.26 -11.13
CA ILE A 48 -5.43 4.37 -10.20
C ILE A 48 -4.40 5.33 -10.78
N GLN A 49 -3.26 4.83 -11.23
CA GLN A 49 -2.19 5.64 -11.83
C GLN A 49 -2.67 6.47 -13.01
N ARG A 50 -3.53 5.91 -13.88
CA ARG A 50 -4.15 6.70 -14.97
C ARG A 50 -5.04 7.81 -14.43
N THR A 51 -5.83 7.55 -13.39
CA THR A 51 -6.68 8.58 -12.77
C THR A 51 -5.82 9.67 -12.14
N VAL A 52 -4.74 9.32 -11.46
CA VAL A 52 -3.75 10.24 -10.90
C VAL A 52 -3.19 11.13 -12.02
N ALA A 53 -2.69 10.53 -13.10
CA ALA A 53 -2.12 11.28 -14.23
C ALA A 53 -3.11 12.25 -14.87
N ILE A 54 -4.39 11.89 -14.96
CA ILE A 54 -5.44 12.79 -15.50
C ILE A 54 -5.67 13.96 -14.56
N ILE A 55 -5.76 13.75 -13.26
CA ILE A 55 -5.95 14.80 -12.25
C ILE A 55 -4.76 15.75 -12.26
N ASP A 56 -3.55 15.22 -12.28
CA ASP A 56 -2.33 16.04 -12.28
C ASP A 56 -2.16 16.81 -13.60
N ALA A 57 -2.59 16.24 -14.73
CA ALA A 57 -2.61 16.94 -16.00
C ALA A 57 -3.63 18.09 -16.02
N GLU A 58 -4.81 17.88 -15.46
CA GLU A 58 -5.86 18.92 -15.33
C GLU A 58 -5.37 20.08 -14.45
N ALA A 59 -4.63 19.77 -13.36
CA ALA A 59 -4.12 20.76 -12.41
C ALA A 59 -2.87 21.53 -12.88
N ARG A 60 -2.48 21.43 -14.17
CA ARG A 60 -1.32 22.16 -14.70
C ARG A 60 -1.62 23.62 -15.01
N THR A 61 -2.87 23.98 -15.22
CA THR A 61 -3.30 25.37 -15.42
C THR A 61 -3.92 25.91 -14.14
N PRO A 62 -3.85 27.23 -13.87
CA PRO A 62 -4.46 27.82 -12.67
C PRO A 62 -5.95 27.48 -12.54
N GLU A 63 -6.71 27.58 -13.61
CA GLU A 63 -8.14 27.29 -13.65
C GLU A 63 -8.43 25.81 -13.43
N GLY A 64 -7.58 24.93 -13.99
CA GLY A 64 -7.65 23.49 -13.81
C GLY A 64 -7.30 23.10 -12.38
N GLU A 65 -6.30 23.72 -11.78
CA GLU A 65 -5.95 23.52 -10.38
C GLU A 65 -7.12 23.87 -9.45
N ASP A 66 -7.73 25.04 -9.62
CA ASP A 66 -8.89 25.46 -8.84
C ASP A 66 -10.06 24.47 -8.96
N ALA A 67 -10.34 24.02 -10.19
CA ALA A 67 -11.38 23.03 -10.44
C ALA A 67 -11.08 21.69 -9.76
N VAL A 68 -9.83 21.23 -9.82
CA VAL A 68 -9.36 19.98 -9.16
C VAL A 68 -9.46 20.10 -7.65
N VAL A 69 -8.94 21.18 -7.08
CA VAL A 69 -8.92 21.41 -5.63
C VAL A 69 -10.35 21.46 -5.08
N LYS A 70 -11.24 22.23 -5.72
CA LYS A 70 -12.65 22.32 -5.34
C LYS A 70 -13.34 20.96 -5.38
N ARG A 71 -13.09 20.17 -6.43
CA ARG A 71 -13.65 18.83 -6.58
C ARG A 71 -13.14 17.88 -5.51
N LEU A 72 -11.82 17.86 -5.26
CA LEU A 72 -11.20 17.01 -4.25
C LEU A 72 -11.62 17.39 -2.83
N SER A 73 -11.69 18.68 -2.51
CA SER A 73 -12.19 19.21 -1.24
C SER A 73 -13.56 18.62 -0.91
N ALA A 74 -14.50 18.74 -1.83
CA ALA A 74 -15.86 18.21 -1.65
C ALA A 74 -15.88 16.67 -1.46
N GLN A 75 -15.03 15.94 -2.17
CA GLN A 75 -15.03 14.47 -2.19
C GLN A 75 -14.27 13.85 -1.03
N LEU A 76 -13.15 14.45 -0.63
CA LEU A 76 -12.32 13.98 0.46
C LEU A 76 -12.76 14.55 1.82
N ARG A 77 -13.65 15.55 1.80
CA ARG A 77 -14.10 16.32 2.99
C ARG A 77 -12.93 17.00 3.69
N VAL A 78 -12.08 17.62 2.91
CA VAL A 78 -10.89 18.35 3.33
C VAL A 78 -10.97 19.75 2.75
N SER A 79 -10.59 20.80 3.49
CA SER A 79 -10.63 22.16 2.96
C SER A 79 -9.67 22.33 1.76
N GLU A 80 -10.00 23.25 0.86
CA GLU A 80 -9.15 23.59 -0.29
C GLU A 80 -7.76 24.05 0.17
N GLU A 81 -7.72 24.88 1.20
CA GLU A 81 -6.48 25.35 1.84
C GLU A 81 -5.62 24.18 2.32
N THR A 82 -6.24 23.21 3.04
CA THR A 82 -5.51 22.01 3.49
C THR A 82 -4.95 21.21 2.33
N LEU A 83 -5.68 21.06 1.22
CA LEU A 83 -5.19 20.33 0.05
C LEU A 83 -3.99 21.04 -0.59
N ARG A 84 -4.01 22.37 -0.69
CA ARG A 84 -2.88 23.17 -1.20
C ARG A 84 -1.67 23.05 -0.27
N ALA A 85 -1.87 23.22 1.05
CA ALA A 85 -0.82 23.05 2.05
C ALA A 85 -0.20 21.65 2.03
N LYS A 86 -1.02 20.60 1.84
CA LYS A 86 -0.52 19.21 1.68
C LYS A 86 0.29 19.04 0.40
N ARG A 87 -0.11 19.65 -0.71
CA ARG A 87 0.68 19.65 -1.94
C ARG A 87 2.07 20.23 -1.71
N ASP A 88 2.14 21.38 -1.06
CA ASP A 88 3.41 22.06 -0.78
C ASP A 88 4.28 21.26 0.19
N THR A 89 3.66 20.74 1.27
CA THR A 89 4.37 20.00 2.32
C THR A 89 4.88 18.64 1.83
N TRP A 90 4.07 17.91 1.06
CA TRP A 90 4.41 16.56 0.59
C TRP A 90 5.17 16.56 -0.74
N GLY A 91 5.14 17.65 -1.50
CA GLY A 91 5.72 17.74 -2.84
C GLY A 91 5.04 16.81 -3.85
N LEU A 92 3.76 16.47 -3.63
CA LEU A 92 3.00 15.52 -4.43
C LEU A 92 1.99 16.25 -5.33
N GLY A 93 1.64 15.62 -6.46
CA GLY A 93 0.50 16.05 -7.26
C GLY A 93 -0.84 15.81 -6.57
N TYR A 94 -1.89 16.51 -6.98
CA TYR A 94 -3.25 16.35 -6.42
C TYR A 94 -3.82 14.95 -6.64
N GLY A 95 -3.42 14.27 -7.72
CA GLY A 95 -3.80 12.90 -7.98
C GLY A 95 -3.18 11.93 -6.97
N GLU A 96 -1.93 12.14 -6.59
CA GLU A 96 -1.25 11.34 -5.56
C GLU A 96 -1.80 11.63 -4.16
N ILE A 97 -2.12 12.89 -3.87
CA ILE A 97 -2.81 13.28 -2.62
C ILE A 97 -4.15 12.53 -2.53
N ALA A 98 -4.95 12.56 -3.59
CA ALA A 98 -6.21 11.83 -3.64
C ALA A 98 -6.03 10.31 -3.46
N MET A 99 -4.95 9.75 -3.99
CA MET A 99 -4.58 8.34 -3.81
C MET A 99 -4.26 8.04 -2.35
N ALA A 100 -3.44 8.87 -1.68
CA ALA A 100 -3.11 8.72 -0.25
C ALA A 100 -4.37 8.74 0.63
N TYR A 101 -5.25 9.70 0.42
CA TYR A 101 -6.55 9.76 1.10
C TYR A 101 -7.44 8.56 0.77
N GLY A 102 -7.40 8.07 -0.46
CA GLY A 102 -8.13 6.88 -0.89
C GLY A 102 -7.70 5.61 -0.15
N PHE A 103 -6.40 5.41 0.02
CA PHE A 103 -5.84 4.30 0.78
C PHE A 103 -6.11 4.44 2.28
N ALA A 104 -5.84 5.60 2.87
CA ALA A 104 -6.11 5.86 4.28
C ALA A 104 -7.59 5.67 4.62
N GLY A 105 -8.50 6.23 3.83
CA GLY A 105 -9.95 6.10 4.03
C GLY A 105 -10.51 4.69 3.78
N ALA A 106 -9.73 3.79 3.17
CA ALA A 106 -10.07 2.37 3.03
C ALA A 106 -9.33 1.49 4.04
N SER A 107 -8.38 2.05 4.78
CA SER A 107 -7.55 1.35 5.75
C SER A 107 -8.39 0.74 6.87
N ARG A 108 -7.98 -0.45 7.29
CA ARG A 108 -8.52 -1.14 8.47
C ARG A 108 -7.64 -0.96 9.70
N THR A 109 -6.48 -0.36 9.52
CA THR A 109 -5.46 -0.17 10.58
C THR A 109 -5.48 1.24 11.19
N GLY A 110 -6.42 2.09 10.78
CA GLY A 110 -6.54 3.46 11.29
C GLY A 110 -5.44 4.43 10.83
N LYS A 111 -4.65 4.03 9.82
CA LYS A 111 -3.59 4.87 9.25
C LYS A 111 -4.15 6.11 8.57
N THR A 112 -3.48 7.24 8.80
CA THR A 112 -3.79 8.55 8.23
C THR A 112 -3.23 8.69 6.81
N PRO A 113 -3.65 9.70 6.02
CA PRO A 113 -3.01 10.02 4.74
C PRO A 113 -1.52 10.36 4.89
N ASP A 114 -1.12 11.02 5.99
CA ASP A 114 0.29 11.32 6.29
C ASP A 114 1.12 10.03 6.48
N ASP A 115 0.56 9.02 7.18
CA ASP A 115 1.21 7.71 7.31
C ASP A 115 1.41 7.03 5.95
N VAL A 116 0.40 7.11 5.08
CA VAL A 116 0.48 6.52 3.73
C VAL A 116 1.56 7.19 2.90
N VAL A 117 1.66 8.52 2.97
CA VAL A 117 2.71 9.29 2.30
C VAL A 117 4.08 8.95 2.87
N ALA A 118 4.22 8.84 4.19
CA ALA A 118 5.48 8.44 4.83
C ALA A 118 5.93 7.05 4.39
N MET A 119 5.02 6.06 4.31
CA MET A 119 5.32 4.73 3.79
C MET A 119 5.80 4.80 2.33
N ARG A 120 5.15 5.62 1.50
CA ARG A 120 5.55 5.81 0.10
C ARG A 120 6.91 6.46 -0.03
N SER A 121 7.19 7.50 0.75
CA SER A 121 8.46 8.24 0.77
C SER A 121 9.63 7.38 1.27
N SER A 122 9.37 6.38 2.12
CA SER A 122 10.36 5.37 2.53
C SER A 122 10.65 4.31 1.44
N GLY A 123 10.04 4.44 0.25
CA GLY A 123 10.25 3.53 -0.87
C GLY A 123 9.30 2.33 -0.91
N THR A 124 8.33 2.24 0.01
CA THR A 124 7.37 1.12 0.01
C THR A 124 6.48 1.18 -1.24
N ASP A 125 6.31 0.05 -1.93
CA ASP A 125 5.45 -0.05 -3.10
C ASP A 125 3.96 0.06 -2.72
N TRP A 126 3.14 0.61 -3.61
CA TRP A 126 1.69 0.74 -3.40
C TRP A 126 0.99 -0.61 -3.14
N THR A 127 1.51 -1.70 -3.69
CA THR A 127 0.96 -3.04 -3.45
C THR A 127 1.23 -3.50 -2.02
N ASP A 128 2.40 -3.18 -1.48
CA ASP A 128 2.78 -3.53 -0.13
C ASP A 128 2.08 -2.61 0.88
N ILE A 129 1.99 -1.30 0.59
CA ILE A 129 1.14 -0.36 1.35
C ILE A 129 -0.29 -0.89 1.44
N ALA A 130 -0.88 -1.36 0.33
CA ALA A 130 -2.23 -1.92 0.35
C ALA A 130 -2.36 -3.14 1.26
N LYS A 131 -1.35 -4.02 1.30
CA LYS A 131 -1.31 -5.19 2.19
C LYS A 131 -1.23 -4.76 3.65
N ASP A 132 -0.31 -3.85 3.98
CA ASP A 132 -0.09 -3.36 5.34
C ASP A 132 -1.32 -2.64 5.90
N LEU A 133 -2.05 -1.95 5.03
CA LEU A 133 -3.31 -1.29 5.38
C LEU A 133 -4.51 -2.25 5.42
N GLY A 134 -4.36 -3.50 5.00
CA GLY A 134 -5.45 -4.47 4.85
C GLY A 134 -6.46 -4.07 3.77
N VAL A 135 -6.03 -3.34 2.74
CA VAL A 135 -6.88 -2.73 1.70
C VAL A 135 -6.81 -3.51 0.39
N LYS A 136 -7.96 -3.71 -0.24
CA LYS A 136 -8.00 -4.22 -1.61
C LYS A 136 -7.81 -3.04 -2.59
N VAL A 137 -6.75 -3.06 -3.39
CA VAL A 137 -6.44 -2.03 -4.40
C VAL A 137 -7.63 -1.76 -5.33
N ASP A 138 -8.40 -2.79 -5.69
CA ASP A 138 -9.62 -2.66 -6.51
C ASP A 138 -10.69 -1.77 -5.85
N THR A 139 -10.81 -1.79 -4.54
CA THR A 139 -11.75 -0.93 -3.79
C THR A 139 -11.34 0.53 -3.89
N VAL A 140 -10.04 0.83 -3.74
CA VAL A 140 -9.50 2.18 -3.90
C VAL A 140 -9.69 2.65 -5.35
N ALA A 141 -9.35 1.82 -6.33
CA ALA A 141 -9.51 2.15 -7.75
C ALA A 141 -10.96 2.49 -8.11
N LYS A 142 -11.93 1.74 -7.63
CA LYS A 142 -13.36 2.01 -7.84
C LYS A 142 -13.80 3.32 -7.17
N ARG A 143 -13.32 3.59 -5.96
CA ARG A 143 -13.63 4.81 -5.21
C ARG A 143 -13.06 6.03 -5.95
N MET A 144 -11.77 6.01 -6.31
CA MET A 144 -11.13 7.10 -7.04
C MET A 144 -11.84 7.40 -8.36
N ARG A 145 -12.16 6.39 -9.15
CA ARG A 145 -12.86 6.59 -10.43
C ARG A 145 -14.24 7.24 -10.26
N ARG A 146 -15.00 6.88 -9.23
CA ARG A 146 -16.37 7.39 -9.01
C ARG A 146 -16.40 8.78 -8.39
N HIS A 147 -15.44 9.08 -7.55
CA HIS A 147 -15.45 10.26 -6.69
C HIS A 147 -14.40 11.29 -7.04
N VAL A 148 -13.27 10.89 -7.62
CA VAL A 148 -12.09 11.74 -7.81
C VAL A 148 -11.79 11.98 -9.29
N GLY A 149 -12.11 11.03 -10.17
CA GLY A 149 -11.91 11.16 -11.60
C GLY A 149 -12.73 12.28 -12.23
N PRO A 150 -12.28 12.83 -13.38
CA PRO A 150 -13.06 13.81 -14.13
C PRO A 150 -14.43 13.24 -14.46
N LYS A 151 -15.47 14.04 -14.27
CA LYS A 151 -16.82 13.68 -14.72
C LYS A 151 -16.82 13.75 -16.24
N THR A 152 -16.85 12.62 -16.92
CA THR A 152 -17.13 12.58 -18.36
C THR A 152 -18.52 13.20 -18.57
N PRO A 153 -18.65 14.26 -19.39
CA PRO A 153 -19.97 14.77 -19.77
C PRO A 153 -20.74 13.63 -20.47
N ARG A 154 -22.00 13.44 -20.08
CA ARG A 154 -22.92 12.54 -20.78
C ARG A 154 -23.40 13.18 -22.06
#